data_c678f7315efc89894abd78807cabb42e
#
_entry.id   c678f7315efc89894abd78807cabb42e
#
_cell.length_a   1.000
_cell.length_b   1.000
_cell.length_c   1.000
_cell.angle_alpha   90.00
_cell.angle_beta   90.00
_cell.angle_gamma   90.00
#
_symmetry.space_group_name_H-M   'P 1'
#
loop_
_entity.id
_entity.type
_entity.pdbx_description
1 polymer ?
#
loop_
_entity_poly.entity_id
_entity_poly.type
_entity_poly.pdbx_seq_one_letter_code
_entity_poly.pdbx_strand_id
1 'polypeptide(L)'
;FLEKIEIQELTDRVIFIEDLGKDFSALDKIKTALKARLYPMPWILPTKCFDRTRTASILFSSGSTAEPKGIKLTHHNLMSNVEAAMEVIPLSSRDGVAAALPFFHSFGLTGTIWLPVLAGIRVHYHTNPLEGAKIAEMVREEKSTVLFATPTFLMGYIRKAKPEDFKSLKLI
;
A
#
# COMPACT_ATOMS: atom_id res chain seq x y z
N PHE A 1 -9.21 6.06 -17.01
CA PHE A 1 -9.41 6.49 -15.61
C PHE A 1 -9.55 8.02 -15.54
N LEU A 2 -8.65 8.79 -16.18
CA LEU A 2 -8.68 10.25 -16.20
C LEU A 2 -9.92 10.80 -16.92
N GLU A 3 -10.40 10.13 -17.97
CA GLU A 3 -11.62 10.49 -18.69
C GLU A 3 -12.89 10.45 -17.81
N LYS A 4 -12.87 9.64 -16.72
CA LYS A 4 -13.99 9.55 -15.77
C LYS A 4 -14.00 10.62 -14.70
N ILE A 5 -12.92 11.40 -14.56
CA ILE A 5 -12.75 12.34 -13.44
C ILE A 5 -12.85 13.80 -13.91
N GLU A 6 -13.10 14.04 -15.22
CA GLU A 6 -13.21 15.40 -15.81
C GLU A 6 -12.09 16.39 -15.41
N ILE A 7 -10.87 15.88 -15.16
CA ILE A 7 -9.71 16.71 -14.80
C ILE A 7 -8.96 17.13 -16.10
N GLN A 8 -9.62 17.83 -16.98
CA GLN A 8 -8.98 18.35 -18.20
C GLN A 8 -7.87 19.38 -17.91
N GLU A 9 -8.00 20.13 -16.83
CA GLU A 9 -7.02 21.17 -16.45
C GLU A 9 -5.68 20.63 -15.93
N LEU A 10 -5.60 19.36 -15.57
CA LEU A 10 -4.37 18.76 -15.03
C LEU A 10 -3.58 17.94 -16.06
N THR A 11 -4.09 17.77 -17.26
CA THR A 11 -3.46 16.90 -18.29
C THR A 11 -2.02 17.30 -18.60
N ASP A 12 -1.73 18.59 -18.58
CA ASP A 12 -0.37 19.11 -18.86
C ASP A 12 0.63 18.90 -17.70
N ARG A 13 0.14 18.46 -16.54
CA ARG A 13 0.96 18.23 -15.34
C ARG A 13 1.02 16.75 -14.95
N VAL A 14 0.34 15.88 -15.68
CA VAL A 14 0.33 14.43 -15.42
C VAL A 14 1.52 13.79 -16.12
N ILE A 15 2.35 13.12 -15.37
CA ILE A 15 3.43 12.29 -15.88
C ILE A 15 2.97 10.83 -15.77
N PHE A 16 2.83 10.16 -16.91
CA PHE A 16 2.52 8.73 -16.93
C PHE A 16 3.78 7.92 -16.61
N ILE A 17 3.66 6.96 -15.70
CA ILE A 17 4.78 6.08 -15.31
C ILE A 17 5.33 5.33 -16.52
N GLU A 18 4.46 4.96 -17.46
CA GLU A 18 4.80 4.29 -18.70
C GLU A 18 5.73 5.15 -19.60
N ASP A 19 5.59 6.47 -19.55
CA ASP A 19 6.41 7.39 -20.33
C ASP A 19 7.78 7.59 -19.70
N LEU A 20 7.88 7.57 -18.36
CA LEU A 20 9.18 7.64 -17.69
C LEU A 20 10.13 6.51 -18.14
N GLY A 21 9.58 5.33 -18.47
CA GLY A 21 10.38 4.22 -18.95
C GLY A 21 10.97 4.40 -20.34
N LYS A 22 10.42 5.31 -21.17
CA LYS A 22 10.83 5.55 -22.55
C LYS A 22 12.08 6.45 -22.62
N ASP A 23 12.27 7.32 -21.63
CA ASP A 23 13.38 8.28 -21.57
C ASP A 23 14.71 7.63 -21.16
N PHE A 24 14.67 6.39 -20.67
CA PHE A 24 15.88 5.66 -20.26
C PHE A 24 16.41 4.74 -21.37
N SER A 25 17.64 4.97 -21.79
CA SER A 25 18.32 4.07 -22.71
C SER A 25 18.57 2.70 -22.09
N ALA A 26 18.77 1.68 -22.91
CA ALA A 26 19.16 0.34 -22.45
C ALA A 26 20.44 0.37 -21.60
N LEU A 27 21.38 1.26 -21.95
CA LEU A 27 22.63 1.46 -21.21
C LEU A 27 22.39 2.06 -19.82
N ASP A 28 21.44 2.98 -19.66
CA ASP A 28 21.11 3.56 -18.36
C ASP A 28 20.47 2.52 -17.44
N LYS A 29 19.60 1.68 -17.98
CA LYS A 29 18.98 0.56 -17.25
C LYS A 29 20.04 -0.44 -16.76
N ILE A 30 20.98 -0.82 -17.62
CA ILE A 30 22.08 -1.73 -17.26
C ILE A 30 23.00 -1.10 -16.21
N LYS A 31 23.44 0.16 -16.41
CA LYS A 31 24.27 0.87 -15.42
C LYS A 31 23.61 0.98 -14.07
N THR A 32 22.32 1.30 -14.04
CA THR A 32 21.55 1.43 -12.80
C THR A 32 21.40 0.08 -12.11
N ALA A 33 21.10 -0.98 -12.85
CA ALA A 33 21.01 -2.34 -12.31
C ALA A 33 22.36 -2.82 -11.74
N LEU A 34 23.46 -2.53 -12.42
CA LEU A 34 24.82 -2.83 -11.92
C LEU A 34 25.13 -2.05 -10.64
N LYS A 35 24.82 -0.75 -10.61
CA LYS A 35 24.97 0.07 -9.40
C LYS A 35 24.16 -0.50 -8.23
N ALA A 36 22.89 -0.82 -8.47
CA ALA A 36 22.01 -1.37 -7.43
C ALA A 36 22.51 -2.71 -6.87
N ARG A 37 23.22 -3.51 -7.68
CA ARG A 37 23.76 -4.81 -7.27
C ARG A 37 25.14 -4.73 -6.60
N LEU A 38 25.98 -3.79 -7.03
CA LEU A 38 27.38 -3.73 -6.63
C LEU A 38 27.65 -2.75 -5.48
N TYR A 39 26.82 -1.71 -5.36
CA TYR A 39 27.04 -0.69 -4.34
C TYR A 39 26.23 -0.98 -3.07
N PRO A 40 26.82 -0.84 -1.88
CA PRO A 40 26.08 -0.89 -0.62
C PRO A 40 24.95 0.14 -0.60
N MET A 41 23.82 -0.21 -0.01
CA MET A 41 22.64 0.67 0.06
C MET A 41 22.93 2.10 0.57
N PRO A 42 23.81 2.31 1.58
CA PRO A 42 24.17 3.66 2.05
C PRO A 42 24.87 4.54 1.00
N TRP A 43 25.45 3.95 -0.04
CA TRP A 43 26.10 4.69 -1.14
C TRP A 43 25.13 5.06 -2.26
N ILE A 44 24.02 4.32 -2.36
CA ILE A 44 22.95 4.56 -3.34
C ILE A 44 21.96 5.57 -2.77
N LEU A 45 21.61 5.42 -1.49
CA LEU A 45 20.66 6.28 -0.80
C LEU A 45 21.42 7.11 0.24
N PRO A 46 21.45 8.44 0.12
CA PRO A 46 22.10 9.29 1.11
C PRO A 46 21.36 9.19 2.44
N THR A 47 21.92 8.41 3.36
CA THR A 47 21.36 8.18 4.71
C THR A 47 21.26 9.45 5.56
N LYS A 48 21.97 10.52 5.18
CA LYS A 48 21.89 11.84 5.85
C LYS A 48 20.55 12.58 5.67
N CYS A 49 19.64 12.07 4.85
CA CYS A 49 18.34 12.70 4.59
C CYS A 49 17.19 12.10 5.41
N PHE A 50 17.46 11.21 6.37
CA PHE A 50 16.42 10.57 7.17
C PHE A 50 16.06 11.46 8.38
N ASP A 51 15.35 12.53 8.09
CA ASP A 51 14.68 13.31 9.13
C ASP A 51 13.29 12.70 9.35
N ARG A 52 13.09 12.05 10.48
CA ARG A 52 11.82 11.43 10.87
C ARG A 52 10.68 12.43 10.99
N THR A 53 10.98 13.71 11.15
CA THR A 53 9.97 14.78 11.27
C THR A 53 9.48 15.29 9.92
N ARG A 54 10.13 14.93 8.82
CA ARG A 54 9.67 15.30 7.47
C ARG A 54 8.33 14.65 7.15
N THR A 55 7.51 15.40 6.42
CA THR A 55 6.24 14.91 5.90
C THR A 55 6.49 13.75 4.92
N ALA A 56 5.95 12.59 5.23
CA ALA A 56 6.02 11.39 4.39
C ALA A 56 4.78 11.25 3.50
N SER A 57 3.61 11.69 4.01
CA SER A 57 2.34 11.59 3.29
C SER A 57 1.40 12.70 3.71
N ILE A 58 0.47 13.06 2.82
CA ILE A 58 -0.65 13.96 3.12
C ILE A 58 -1.93 13.20 2.78
N LEU A 59 -2.78 12.99 3.78
CA LEU A 59 -4.10 12.40 3.60
C LEU A 59 -5.18 13.47 3.72
N PHE A 60 -6.13 13.41 2.82
CA PHE A 60 -7.29 14.29 2.89
C PHE A 60 -8.44 13.63 3.64
N SER A 61 -8.99 14.32 4.62
CA SER A 61 -10.20 13.91 5.31
C SER A 61 -11.35 14.88 4.98
N SER A 62 -12.55 14.34 4.87
CA SER A 62 -13.77 15.15 4.81
C SER A 62 -14.03 15.74 6.19
N GLY A 63 -13.37 16.84 6.55
CA GLY A 63 -13.57 17.48 7.83
C GLY A 63 -15.05 17.78 8.12
N SER A 64 -15.40 18.09 9.38
CA SER A 64 -16.74 18.54 9.79
C SER A 64 -17.20 19.85 9.11
N THR A 65 -16.28 20.54 8.46
CA THR A 65 -16.49 21.70 7.57
C THR A 65 -16.40 21.20 6.14
N ALA A 66 -17.23 21.69 5.24
CA ALA A 66 -17.39 21.25 3.84
C ALA A 66 -16.10 21.14 3.01
N GLU A 67 -14.98 21.70 3.47
CA GLU A 67 -13.70 21.65 2.78
C GLU A 67 -12.81 20.50 3.27
N PRO A 68 -12.19 19.73 2.34
CA PRO A 68 -11.25 18.67 2.70
C PRO A 68 -10.02 19.23 3.41
N LYS A 69 -9.64 18.61 4.54
CA LYS A 69 -8.43 18.98 5.29
C LYS A 69 -7.27 18.04 4.94
N GLY A 70 -6.15 18.60 4.51
CA GLY A 70 -4.91 17.88 4.28
C GLY A 70 -4.16 17.61 5.58
N ILE A 71 -4.12 16.37 6.03
CA ILE A 71 -3.42 15.93 7.25
C ILE A 71 -2.01 15.50 6.86
N LYS A 72 -1.01 16.21 7.35
CA LYS A 72 0.41 15.87 7.16
C LYS A 72 0.78 14.73 8.11
N LEU A 73 1.26 13.63 7.56
CA LEU A 73 1.84 12.52 8.31
C LEU A 73 3.35 12.52 8.11
N THR A 74 4.10 12.59 9.20
CA THR A 74 5.55 12.48 9.16
C THR A 74 5.98 11.01 9.08
N HIS A 75 7.25 10.77 8.72
CA HIS A 75 7.83 9.43 8.79
C HIS A 75 7.70 8.85 10.20
N HIS A 76 7.89 9.67 11.24
CA HIS A 76 7.72 9.25 12.64
C HIS A 76 6.28 8.79 12.93
N ASN A 77 5.26 9.53 12.48
CA ASN A 77 3.87 9.16 12.71
C ASN A 77 3.53 7.80 12.09
N LEU A 78 3.99 7.56 10.86
CA LEU A 78 3.73 6.30 10.17
C LEU A 78 4.47 5.14 10.84
N MET A 79 5.77 5.33 11.15
CA MET A 79 6.59 4.28 11.74
C MET A 79 6.11 3.90 13.13
N SER A 80 5.85 4.86 14.03
CA SER A 80 5.38 4.54 15.38
C SER A 80 4.03 3.80 15.38
N ASN A 81 3.15 4.10 14.44
CA ASN A 81 1.88 3.39 14.30
C ASN A 81 2.10 1.94 13.84
N VAL A 82 3.01 1.73 12.89
CA VAL A 82 3.36 0.38 12.42
C VAL A 82 4.09 -0.41 13.49
N GLU A 83 5.05 0.21 14.19
CA GLU A 83 5.78 -0.41 15.32
C GLU A 83 4.80 -0.89 16.38
N ALA A 84 3.86 -0.03 16.82
CA ALA A 84 2.83 -0.40 17.77
C ALA A 84 1.93 -1.54 17.27
N ALA A 85 1.57 -1.55 15.98
CA ALA A 85 0.81 -2.63 15.39
C ALA A 85 1.60 -3.96 15.40
N MET A 86 2.90 -3.92 15.09
CA MET A 86 3.75 -5.10 15.09
C MET A 86 4.02 -5.67 16.49
N GLU A 87 3.95 -4.86 17.54
CA GLU A 87 4.03 -5.33 18.93
C GLU A 87 2.81 -6.18 19.31
N VAL A 88 1.64 -5.86 18.76
CA VAL A 88 0.38 -6.54 19.10
C VAL A 88 0.06 -7.68 18.14
N ILE A 89 0.40 -7.53 16.86
CA ILE A 89 0.12 -8.51 15.82
C ILE A 89 1.37 -9.35 15.58
N PRO A 90 1.35 -10.66 15.90
CA PRO A 90 2.51 -11.54 15.74
C PRO A 90 2.73 -11.88 14.26
N LEU A 91 3.30 -10.97 13.49
CA LEU A 91 3.64 -11.15 12.08
C LEU A 91 5.01 -11.77 11.91
N SER A 92 5.15 -12.58 10.88
CA SER A 92 6.41 -13.19 10.47
C SER A 92 6.61 -13.05 8.95
N SER A 93 7.81 -13.27 8.46
CA SER A 93 8.12 -13.22 7.01
C SER A 93 7.35 -14.26 6.17
N ARG A 94 6.67 -15.23 6.82
CA ARG A 94 5.81 -16.22 6.16
C ARG A 94 4.39 -15.73 5.95
N ASP A 95 4.02 -14.63 6.60
CA ASP A 95 2.68 -14.07 6.50
C ASP A 95 2.50 -13.31 5.19
N GLY A 96 1.26 -13.14 4.80
CA GLY A 96 0.87 -12.41 3.62
C GLY A 96 -0.45 -11.67 3.85
N VAL A 97 -0.50 -10.42 3.40
CA VAL A 97 -1.67 -9.56 3.52
C VAL A 97 -2.51 -9.61 2.25
N ALA A 98 -3.80 -9.89 2.38
CA ALA A 98 -4.77 -9.60 1.34
C ALA A 98 -5.25 -8.16 1.50
N ALA A 99 -4.99 -7.32 0.54
CA ALA A 99 -5.19 -5.88 0.58
C ALA A 99 -6.23 -5.43 -0.46
N ALA A 100 -7.37 -4.96 0.01
CA ALA A 100 -8.41 -4.38 -0.83
C ALA A 100 -8.89 -3.01 -0.32
N LEU A 101 -8.36 -2.54 0.81
CA LEU A 101 -8.74 -1.24 1.36
C LEU A 101 -8.16 -0.10 0.52
N PRO A 102 -8.94 0.99 0.33
CA PRO A 102 -8.47 2.16 -0.40
C PRO A 102 -7.27 2.85 0.26
N PHE A 103 -6.22 3.14 -0.51
CA PHE A 103 -4.98 3.75 -0.01
C PHE A 103 -5.12 5.22 0.41
N PHE A 104 -6.17 5.90 -0.04
CA PHE A 104 -6.47 7.27 0.39
C PHE A 104 -7.05 7.35 1.80
N HIS A 105 -7.40 6.23 2.42
CA HIS A 105 -7.75 6.14 3.84
C HIS A 105 -6.54 5.72 4.68
N SER A 106 -6.40 6.29 5.87
CA SER A 106 -5.29 6.00 6.78
C SER A 106 -5.15 4.53 7.11
N PHE A 107 -6.27 3.82 7.30
CA PHE A 107 -6.26 2.38 7.58
C PHE A 107 -5.71 1.58 6.39
N GLY A 108 -6.18 1.87 5.17
CA GLY A 108 -5.64 1.24 3.97
C GLY A 108 -4.16 1.55 3.77
N LEU A 109 -3.77 2.83 3.89
CA LEU A 109 -2.37 3.25 3.74
C LEU A 109 -1.46 2.55 4.76
N THR A 110 -1.83 2.55 6.04
CA THR A 110 -0.99 2.00 7.10
C THR A 110 -0.97 0.48 7.07
N GLY A 111 -2.14 -0.16 7.03
CA GLY A 111 -2.24 -1.62 7.13
C GLY A 111 -1.83 -2.38 5.89
N THR A 112 -1.99 -1.78 4.69
CA THR A 112 -1.76 -2.51 3.46
C THR A 112 -0.55 -2.04 2.65
N ILE A 113 0.06 -0.91 3.02
CA ILE A 113 1.31 -0.43 2.41
C ILE A 113 2.43 -0.40 3.45
N TRP A 114 2.33 0.46 4.46
CA TRP A 114 3.43 0.68 5.38
C TRP A 114 3.74 -0.51 6.27
N LEU A 115 2.73 -1.14 6.87
CA LEU A 115 2.93 -2.32 7.70
C LEU A 115 3.62 -3.46 6.95
N PRO A 116 3.14 -3.91 5.78
CA PRO A 116 3.80 -4.98 5.05
C PRO A 116 5.22 -4.65 4.61
N VAL A 117 5.47 -3.42 4.15
CA VAL A 117 6.80 -2.98 3.72
C VAL A 117 7.78 -3.01 4.88
N LEU A 118 7.40 -2.48 6.05
CA LEU A 118 8.27 -2.43 7.22
C LEU A 118 8.42 -3.80 7.89
N ALA A 119 7.39 -4.63 7.87
CA ALA A 119 7.45 -6.00 8.37
C ALA A 119 8.13 -6.99 7.41
N GLY A 120 8.39 -6.60 6.16
CA GLY A 120 8.99 -7.47 5.14
C GLY A 120 8.10 -8.65 4.75
N ILE A 121 6.78 -8.47 4.72
CA ILE A 121 5.80 -9.51 4.38
C ILE A 121 5.17 -9.28 3.02
N ARG A 122 4.65 -10.34 2.42
CA ARG A 122 4.00 -10.29 1.10
C ARG A 122 2.67 -9.56 1.15
N VAL A 123 2.31 -8.91 0.04
CA VAL A 123 0.99 -8.28 -0.12
C VAL A 123 0.41 -8.65 -1.47
N HIS A 124 -0.85 -9.00 -1.48
CA HIS A 124 -1.65 -9.25 -2.67
C HIS A 124 -2.76 -8.22 -2.74
N TYR A 125 -2.77 -7.43 -3.81
CA TYR A 125 -3.68 -6.30 -3.95
C TYR A 125 -4.86 -6.61 -4.86
N HIS A 126 -6.05 -6.22 -4.41
CA HIS A 126 -7.25 -6.15 -5.26
C HIS A 126 -7.79 -4.73 -5.26
N THR A 127 -8.07 -4.19 -6.45
CA THR A 127 -8.38 -2.77 -6.63
C THR A 127 -9.78 -2.36 -6.19
N ASN A 128 -10.73 -3.30 -6.18
CA ASN A 128 -12.12 -3.01 -5.87
C ASN A 128 -12.58 -3.74 -4.60
N PRO A 129 -12.73 -3.03 -3.47
CA PRO A 129 -13.13 -3.64 -2.21
C PRO A 129 -14.56 -4.21 -2.19
N LEU A 130 -15.38 -3.94 -3.22
CA LEU A 130 -16.75 -4.46 -3.32
C LEU A 130 -16.83 -5.84 -4.01
N GLU A 131 -15.73 -6.30 -4.61
CA GLU A 131 -15.68 -7.60 -5.30
C GLU A 131 -15.33 -8.75 -4.35
N GLY A 132 -16.19 -9.00 -3.36
CA GLY A 132 -15.93 -9.96 -2.28
C GLY A 132 -15.56 -11.37 -2.76
N ALA A 133 -16.15 -11.86 -3.84
CA ALA A 133 -15.81 -13.17 -4.40
C ALA A 133 -14.34 -13.25 -4.89
N LYS A 134 -13.87 -12.21 -5.58
CA LYS A 134 -12.49 -12.13 -6.08
C LYS A 134 -11.49 -11.96 -4.94
N ILE A 135 -11.87 -11.22 -3.90
CA ILE A 135 -11.04 -11.07 -2.70
C ILE A 135 -10.90 -12.39 -1.96
N ALA A 136 -11.98 -13.15 -1.80
CA ALA A 136 -11.96 -14.48 -1.20
C ALA A 136 -11.13 -15.46 -2.04
N GLU A 137 -11.27 -15.42 -3.36
CA GLU A 137 -10.43 -16.19 -4.28
C GLU A 137 -8.95 -15.85 -4.13
N MET A 138 -8.59 -14.56 -4.10
CA MET A 138 -7.23 -14.09 -3.86
C MET A 138 -6.68 -14.59 -2.51
N VAL A 139 -7.47 -14.54 -1.44
CA VAL A 139 -7.06 -15.07 -0.12
C VAL A 139 -6.74 -16.55 -0.21
N ARG A 140 -7.58 -17.34 -0.88
CA ARG A 140 -7.39 -18.78 -1.07
C ARG A 140 -6.15 -19.12 -1.90
N GLU A 141 -6.01 -18.50 -3.07
CA GLU A 141 -4.96 -18.81 -4.03
C GLU A 141 -3.59 -18.40 -3.52
N GLU A 142 -3.50 -17.20 -2.93
CA GLU A 142 -2.26 -16.63 -2.42
C GLU A 142 -1.94 -17.09 -0.99
N LYS A 143 -2.86 -17.86 -0.37
CA LYS A 143 -2.76 -18.33 1.01
C LYS A 143 -2.46 -17.17 1.97
N SER A 144 -3.14 -16.05 1.77
CA SER A 144 -3.00 -14.88 2.62
C SER A 144 -3.38 -15.21 4.06
N THR A 145 -2.60 -14.70 5.01
CA THR A 145 -2.78 -14.99 6.44
C THR A 145 -3.41 -13.82 7.21
N VAL A 146 -3.41 -12.65 6.61
CA VAL A 146 -3.97 -11.41 7.17
C VAL A 146 -4.89 -10.76 6.15
N LEU A 147 -6.06 -10.35 6.60
CA LEU A 147 -7.01 -9.59 5.79
C LEU A 147 -7.46 -8.35 6.56
N PHE A 148 -7.10 -7.16 6.08
CA PHE A 148 -7.63 -5.92 6.65
C PHE A 148 -8.94 -5.56 5.97
N ALA A 149 -10.01 -5.49 6.77
CA ALA A 149 -11.34 -5.12 6.29
C ALA A 149 -12.09 -4.29 7.33
N THR A 150 -12.99 -3.43 6.88
CA THR A 150 -14.02 -2.88 7.76
C THR A 150 -15.15 -3.90 7.93
N PRO A 151 -15.95 -3.84 8.99
CA PRO A 151 -17.08 -4.77 9.18
C PRO A 151 -18.00 -4.84 7.97
N THR A 152 -18.26 -3.71 7.32
CA THR A 152 -19.10 -3.63 6.11
C THR A 152 -18.52 -4.42 4.94
N PHE A 153 -17.23 -4.25 4.66
CA PHE A 153 -16.55 -5.00 3.59
C PHE A 153 -16.47 -6.48 3.93
N LEU A 154 -16.11 -6.82 5.16
CA LEU A 154 -16.01 -8.21 5.61
C LEU A 154 -17.34 -8.95 5.45
N MET A 155 -18.45 -8.34 5.85
CA MET A 155 -19.78 -8.92 5.63
C MET A 155 -20.08 -9.13 4.13
N GLY A 156 -19.63 -8.22 3.28
CA GLY A 156 -19.72 -8.36 1.82
C GLY A 156 -18.90 -9.53 1.28
N TYR A 157 -17.72 -9.77 1.86
CA TYR A 157 -16.85 -10.90 1.47
C TYR A 157 -17.46 -12.23 1.90
N ILE A 158 -17.88 -12.36 3.15
CA ILE A 158 -18.47 -13.59 3.72
C ILE A 158 -19.72 -14.01 2.95
N ARG A 159 -20.57 -13.08 2.53
CA ARG A 159 -21.78 -13.39 1.76
C ARG A 159 -21.51 -13.99 0.38
N LYS A 160 -20.34 -13.75 -0.20
CA LYS A 160 -19.97 -14.15 -1.57
C LYS A 160 -18.87 -15.22 -1.61
N ALA A 161 -18.34 -15.61 -0.48
CA ALA A 161 -17.25 -16.54 -0.33
C ALA A 161 -17.73 -17.85 0.30
N LYS A 162 -16.90 -18.88 0.17
CA LYS A 162 -17.05 -20.14 0.90
C LYS A 162 -16.16 -20.11 2.14
N PRO A 163 -16.51 -20.83 3.22
CA PRO A 163 -15.66 -20.92 4.42
C PRO A 163 -14.22 -21.38 4.11
N GLU A 164 -14.07 -22.22 3.09
CA GLU A 164 -12.78 -22.76 2.65
C GLU A 164 -11.83 -21.67 2.10
N ASP A 165 -12.38 -20.59 1.56
CA ASP A 165 -11.60 -19.51 0.97
C ASP A 165 -10.78 -18.76 2.02
N PHE A 166 -11.22 -18.79 3.28
CA PHE A 166 -10.58 -18.09 4.39
C PHE A 166 -9.77 -18.97 5.34
N LYS A 167 -9.57 -20.26 5.01
CA LYS A 167 -8.84 -21.20 5.87
C LYS A 167 -7.41 -20.79 6.22
N SER A 168 -6.75 -20.02 5.36
CA SER A 168 -5.38 -19.56 5.60
C SER A 168 -5.30 -18.36 6.54
N LEU A 169 -6.40 -17.65 6.75
CA LEU A 169 -6.40 -16.45 7.59
C LEU A 169 -6.17 -16.79 9.06
N LYS A 170 -5.24 -16.06 9.65
CA LYS A 170 -4.94 -16.05 11.08
C LYS A 170 -5.52 -14.81 11.76
N LEU A 171 -5.63 -13.71 10.99
CA LEU A 171 -6.08 -12.41 11.45
C LEU A 171 -6.99 -11.75 10.42
N ILE A 172 -8.08 -11.16 10.91
CA ILE A 172 -8.99 -10.29 10.16
C ILE A 172 -9.16 -8.99 10.94
#